data_7125d8064dbf0338b6ab97bfaad09aa8
#
_entry.id   7125d8064dbf0338b6ab97bfaad09aa8
#
_cell.length_a   1.000
_cell.length_b   1.000
_cell.length_c   1.000
_cell.angle_alpha   90.00
_cell.angle_beta   90.00
_cell.angle_gamma   90.00
#
_symmetry.space_group_name_H-M   'P 1'
#
loop_
_entity.id
_entity.type
_entity.pdbx_description
1 polymer ?
#
loop_
_entity_poly.entity_id
_entity_poly.type
_entity_poly.pdbx_seq_one_letter_code
_entity_poly.pdbx_strand_id
1 'polypeptide(L)'
;METITREIIRNHDGHEAVYKFTTYPVIYRDLGDYENILQKLFIYLKYVFHAEIPERAQSPSRMPTLMLQVERLNPNHEYVKYAKVANYIGLGSGQHWKIQEYFMQSNPYTIAVEAPVFDDNILGNMDLLNYNPESGMVEILDFKPNAHKEKHAATQLYWYRELLSKQSGIPKSKIECFYFDDTNCYKVKF
;
A
#
# COMPACT_ATOMS: atom_id res chain seq x y z
N MET A 1 -15.70 -6.30 10.19
CA MET A 1 -15.61 -7.15 8.98
C MET A 1 -14.56 -8.22 9.22
N GLU A 2 -14.82 -9.45 8.82
CA GLU A 2 -13.84 -10.53 8.92
C GLU A 2 -12.77 -10.33 7.85
N THR A 3 -11.49 -10.53 8.21
CA THR A 3 -10.35 -10.42 7.29
C THR A 3 -9.72 -11.78 7.04
N ILE A 4 -9.06 -11.94 5.90
CA ILE A 4 -8.19 -13.09 5.63
C ILE A 4 -6.74 -12.61 5.57
N THR A 5 -5.83 -13.43 6.10
CA THR A 5 -4.40 -13.10 6.19
C THR A 5 -3.57 -14.24 5.60
N ARG A 6 -2.56 -13.87 4.81
CA ARG A 6 -1.49 -14.75 4.33
C ARG A 6 -0.14 -14.24 4.84
N GLU A 7 0.66 -15.10 5.43
CA GLU A 7 2.04 -14.79 5.75
C GLU A 7 2.93 -14.98 4.51
N ILE A 8 3.77 -13.98 4.25
CA ILE A 8 4.74 -13.97 3.17
C ILE A 8 6.11 -13.88 3.82
N ILE A 9 6.89 -14.95 3.73
CA ILE A 9 8.23 -15.00 4.28
C ILE A 9 9.21 -14.54 3.21
N ARG A 10 10.08 -13.58 3.56
CA ARG A 10 11.15 -13.09 2.68
C ARG A 10 12.48 -13.18 3.39
N ASN A 11 13.50 -13.55 2.63
CA ASN A 11 14.86 -13.57 3.11
C ASN A 11 15.58 -12.28 2.67
N HIS A 12 15.92 -11.42 3.63
CA HIS A 12 16.67 -10.19 3.41
C HIS A 12 18.06 -10.32 4.05
N ASP A 13 19.09 -10.47 3.23
CA ASP A 13 20.48 -10.50 3.70
C ASP A 13 20.73 -11.53 4.83
N GLY A 14 20.10 -12.71 4.74
CA GLY A 14 20.21 -13.77 5.74
C GLY A 14 19.26 -13.66 6.92
N HIS A 15 18.37 -12.68 6.93
CA HIS A 15 17.31 -12.51 7.93
C HIS A 15 15.93 -12.76 7.30
N GLU A 16 15.13 -13.58 7.95
CA GLU A 16 13.74 -13.79 7.56
C GLU A 16 12.88 -12.61 8.03
N ALA A 17 12.12 -12.02 7.11
CA ALA A 17 11.09 -11.03 7.39
C ALA A 17 9.72 -11.63 7.04
N VAL A 18 8.78 -11.57 7.97
CA VAL A 18 7.41 -12.04 7.77
C VAL A 18 6.50 -10.85 7.53
N TYR A 19 5.85 -10.85 6.36
CA TYR A 19 4.86 -9.85 5.97
C TYR A 19 3.47 -10.47 6.09
N LYS A 20 2.54 -9.75 6.70
CA LYS A 20 1.15 -10.22 6.88
C LYS A 20 0.24 -9.54 5.87
N PHE A 21 0.16 -10.09 4.67
CA PHE A 21 -0.81 -9.64 3.68
C PHE A 21 -2.22 -9.95 4.19
N THR A 22 -3.00 -8.90 4.46
CA THR A 22 -4.36 -9.00 4.99
C THR A 22 -5.33 -8.25 4.06
N THR A 23 -6.49 -8.85 3.79
CA THR A 23 -7.56 -8.26 2.97
C THR A 23 -8.93 -8.75 3.44
N TYR A 24 -10.01 -8.14 2.93
CA TYR A 24 -11.39 -8.53 3.24
C TYR A 24 -11.93 -9.58 2.26
N PRO A 25 -12.42 -10.75 2.73
CA PRO A 25 -12.93 -11.81 1.85
C PRO A 25 -14.29 -11.48 1.22
N VAL A 26 -15.09 -10.64 1.86
CA VAL A 26 -16.45 -10.27 1.41
C VAL A 26 -16.45 -9.59 0.04
N ILE A 27 -15.33 -8.99 -0.30
CA ILE A 27 -15.07 -8.27 -1.53
C ILE A 27 -15.16 -9.18 -2.78
N TYR A 28 -15.12 -10.49 -2.59
CA TYR A 28 -15.12 -11.47 -3.68
C TYR A 28 -16.52 -11.97 -4.10
N ARG A 29 -17.61 -11.62 -3.38
CA ARG A 29 -18.89 -12.31 -3.55
C ARG A 29 -19.94 -11.59 -4.36
N ASP A 30 -20.02 -10.27 -4.34
CA ASP A 30 -21.14 -9.53 -4.93
C ASP A 30 -20.71 -8.17 -5.50
N LEU A 31 -19.86 -8.22 -6.50
CA LEU A 31 -19.64 -7.07 -7.36
C LEU A 31 -20.55 -7.24 -8.59
N GLY A 32 -21.84 -6.96 -8.41
CA GLY A 32 -22.68 -6.56 -9.50
C GLY A 32 -21.95 -5.43 -10.28
N ASP A 33 -22.52 -4.86 -11.29
CA ASP A 33 -21.96 -3.86 -12.21
C ASP A 33 -21.07 -2.74 -11.65
N TYR A 34 -20.42 -2.98 -10.49
CA TYR A 34 -19.46 -2.05 -9.88
C TYR A 34 -18.22 -1.89 -10.75
N GLU A 35 -17.89 -0.65 -10.92
CA GLU A 35 -16.80 -0.08 -11.71
C GLU A 35 -15.65 -1.04 -11.99
N ASN A 36 -15.35 -1.20 -13.26
CA ASN A 36 -14.26 -1.98 -13.85
C ASN A 36 -12.92 -1.93 -13.04
N ILE A 37 -12.65 -0.82 -12.31
CA ILE A 37 -11.45 -0.63 -11.48
C ILE A 37 -11.49 -1.48 -10.22
N LEU A 38 -12.60 -1.44 -9.48
CA LEU A 38 -12.74 -2.18 -8.23
C LEU A 38 -12.74 -3.69 -8.51
N GLN A 39 -13.40 -4.13 -9.56
CA GLN A 39 -13.37 -5.52 -9.99
C GLN A 39 -11.94 -5.99 -10.35
N LYS A 40 -11.19 -5.17 -11.10
CA LYS A 40 -9.79 -5.45 -11.43
C LYS A 40 -8.92 -5.55 -10.18
N LEU A 41 -9.14 -4.65 -9.22
CA LEU A 41 -8.40 -4.64 -7.97
C LEU A 41 -8.63 -5.92 -7.16
N PHE A 42 -9.87 -6.41 -7.12
CA PHE A 42 -10.18 -7.66 -6.42
C PHE A 42 -9.66 -8.91 -7.12
N ILE A 43 -9.72 -8.95 -8.43
CA ILE A 43 -9.10 -10.04 -9.21
C ILE A 43 -7.59 -10.08 -8.91
N TYR A 44 -6.95 -8.91 -8.87
CA TYR A 44 -5.54 -8.79 -8.50
C TYR A 44 -5.28 -9.29 -7.08
N LEU A 45 -6.03 -8.82 -6.08
CA LEU A 45 -5.86 -9.23 -4.68
C LEU A 45 -6.05 -10.75 -4.51
N LYS A 46 -7.04 -11.33 -5.18
CA LYS A 46 -7.24 -12.77 -5.20
C LYS A 46 -6.07 -13.50 -5.85
N TYR A 47 -5.56 -12.98 -6.95
CA TYR A 47 -4.40 -13.56 -7.63
C TYR A 47 -3.16 -13.55 -6.71
N VAL A 48 -2.78 -12.41 -6.17
CA VAL A 48 -1.57 -12.29 -5.33
C VAL A 48 -1.71 -13.02 -4.00
N PHE A 49 -2.93 -13.25 -3.53
CA PHE A 49 -3.17 -14.05 -2.33
C PHE A 49 -2.74 -15.51 -2.50
N HIS A 50 -2.76 -16.04 -3.73
CA HIS A 50 -2.41 -17.43 -4.05
C HIS A 50 -1.14 -17.56 -4.90
N ALA A 51 -0.58 -16.46 -5.39
CA ALA A 51 0.57 -16.48 -6.28
C ALA A 51 1.85 -17.00 -5.59
N GLU A 52 2.69 -17.67 -6.35
CA GLU A 52 4.08 -17.89 -5.95
C GLU A 52 4.85 -16.59 -6.06
N ILE A 53 5.49 -16.18 -4.97
CA ILE A 53 6.21 -14.91 -4.88
C ILE A 53 7.70 -15.16 -5.17
N PRO A 54 8.33 -14.39 -6.07
CA PRO A 54 9.74 -14.60 -6.42
C PRO A 54 10.66 -14.46 -5.19
N GLU A 55 11.48 -15.48 -4.92
CA GLU A 55 12.40 -15.49 -3.78
C GLU A 55 13.56 -14.50 -3.91
N ARG A 56 13.97 -14.17 -5.17
CA ARG A 56 15.18 -13.40 -5.50
C ARG A 56 14.89 -12.11 -6.27
N ALA A 57 13.89 -11.36 -5.83
CA ALA A 57 13.57 -10.08 -6.44
C ALA A 57 14.11 -8.91 -5.61
N GLN A 58 14.51 -7.83 -6.28
CA GLN A 58 15.00 -6.62 -5.62
C GLN A 58 13.85 -5.82 -5.02
N SER A 59 14.04 -5.29 -3.81
CA SER A 59 13.07 -4.38 -3.21
C SER A 59 13.04 -3.03 -3.95
N PRO A 60 11.86 -2.44 -4.21
CA PRO A 60 11.73 -1.09 -4.76
C PRO A 60 12.48 0.00 -3.96
N SER A 61 12.64 -0.18 -2.65
CA SER A 61 13.40 0.73 -1.79
C SER A 61 14.92 0.74 -2.09
N ARG A 62 15.42 -0.25 -2.80
CA ARG A 62 16.83 -0.37 -3.21
C ARG A 62 17.09 0.06 -4.67
N MET A 63 16.03 0.44 -5.39
CA MET A 63 16.15 0.93 -6.76
C MET A 63 16.83 2.31 -6.79
N PRO A 64 17.51 2.68 -7.89
CA PRO A 64 18.07 4.03 -8.04
C PRO A 64 17.01 5.10 -7.83
N THR A 65 17.36 6.14 -7.08
CA THR A 65 16.44 7.25 -6.76
C THR A 65 15.98 7.96 -8.03
N LEU A 66 14.67 8.08 -8.20
CA LEU A 66 14.04 8.84 -9.27
C LEU A 66 13.80 10.28 -8.81
N MET A 67 14.01 11.24 -9.72
CA MET A 67 13.70 12.66 -9.48
C MET A 67 12.21 12.91 -9.76
N LEU A 68 11.37 12.60 -8.78
CA LEU A 68 9.92 12.78 -8.86
C LEU A 68 9.49 14.02 -8.09
N GLN A 69 8.46 14.70 -8.60
CA GLN A 69 7.84 15.80 -7.87
C GLN A 69 6.93 15.26 -6.77
N VAL A 70 6.96 15.91 -5.62
CA VAL A 70 6.08 15.60 -4.50
C VAL A 70 5.37 16.87 -4.03
N GLU A 71 4.08 16.74 -3.77
CA GLU A 71 3.25 17.79 -3.22
C GLU A 71 3.02 17.52 -1.74
N ARG A 72 3.40 18.47 -0.88
CA ARG A 72 3.05 18.41 0.53
C ARG A 72 1.60 18.80 0.71
N LEU A 73 0.81 17.90 1.27
CA LEU A 73 -0.61 18.14 1.52
C LEU A 73 -0.85 18.87 2.85
N ASN A 74 -2.11 19.26 3.07
CA ASN A 74 -2.53 19.91 4.31
C ASN A 74 -2.14 19.04 5.52
N PRO A 75 -1.55 19.61 6.60
CA PRO A 75 -1.24 18.89 7.84
C PRO A 75 -2.45 18.23 8.52
N ASN A 76 -3.67 18.65 8.18
CA ASN A 76 -4.91 18.04 8.65
C ASN A 76 -5.47 16.98 7.68
N HIS A 77 -4.65 16.50 6.72
CA HIS A 77 -5.04 15.41 5.83
C HIS A 77 -5.47 14.18 6.63
N GLU A 78 -6.45 13.44 6.12
CA GLU A 78 -7.03 12.30 6.84
C GLU A 78 -5.99 11.24 7.22
N TYR A 79 -5.01 10.94 6.37
CA TYR A 79 -3.97 9.94 6.66
C TYR A 79 -3.08 10.36 7.84
N VAL A 80 -2.79 11.66 7.98
CA VAL A 80 -2.10 12.21 9.15
C VAL A 80 -2.96 12.04 10.41
N LYS A 81 -4.28 12.27 10.31
CA LYS A 81 -5.20 12.08 11.45
C LYS A 81 -5.25 10.62 11.89
N TYR A 82 -5.37 9.68 10.94
CA TYR A 82 -5.33 8.25 11.24
C TYR A 82 -4.02 7.85 11.92
N ALA A 83 -2.87 8.29 11.41
CA ALA A 83 -1.58 8.01 12.01
C ALA A 83 -1.45 8.60 13.43
N LYS A 84 -1.93 9.84 13.66
CA LYS A 84 -1.96 10.44 15.00
C LYS A 84 -2.78 9.64 15.99
N VAL A 85 -3.98 9.21 15.60
CA VAL A 85 -4.84 8.42 16.48
C VAL A 85 -4.21 7.07 16.77
N ALA A 86 -3.67 6.38 15.77
CA ALA A 86 -2.98 5.11 15.95
C ALA A 86 -1.81 5.23 16.94
N ASN A 87 -1.03 6.31 16.86
CA ASN A 87 0.06 6.60 17.80
C ASN A 87 -0.47 6.92 19.21
N TYR A 88 -1.54 7.69 19.32
CA TYR A 88 -2.13 8.11 20.60
C TYR A 88 -2.69 6.93 21.40
N ILE A 89 -3.39 6.00 20.76
CA ILE A 89 -3.97 4.83 21.42
C ILE A 89 -2.92 3.76 21.82
N GLY A 90 -1.64 4.13 21.82
CA GLY A 90 -0.54 3.28 22.29
C GLY A 90 -0.13 2.21 21.28
N LEU A 91 -0.57 2.34 20.04
CA LEU A 91 -0.12 1.48 18.95
C LEU A 91 1.35 1.75 18.55
N GLY A 92 2.04 2.67 19.25
CA GLY A 92 3.48 2.91 19.24
C GLY A 92 4.03 3.50 17.94
N SER A 93 4.72 4.66 18.05
CA SER A 93 5.44 5.25 16.91
C SER A 93 6.46 4.24 16.35
N GLY A 94 6.56 4.16 15.04
CA GLY A 94 7.56 3.35 14.35
C GLY A 94 7.21 1.89 14.10
N GLN A 95 6.04 1.43 14.47
CA GLN A 95 5.59 0.07 14.17
C GLN A 95 4.56 0.09 13.02
N HIS A 96 5.02 -0.15 11.79
CA HIS A 96 4.21 -0.15 10.58
C HIS A 96 2.91 -0.95 10.74
N TRP A 97 3.01 -2.19 11.24
CA TRP A 97 1.87 -3.09 11.36
C TRP A 97 0.72 -2.54 12.22
N LYS A 98 1.00 -1.71 13.23
CA LYS A 98 -0.04 -1.12 14.07
C LYS A 98 -0.79 0.02 13.36
N ILE A 99 -0.06 0.82 12.57
CA ILE A 99 -0.69 1.81 11.69
C ILE A 99 -1.58 1.09 10.68
N GLN A 100 -1.09 0.04 10.05
CA GLN A 100 -1.82 -0.77 9.07
C GLN A 100 -3.07 -1.41 9.70
N GLU A 101 -2.95 -1.99 10.89
CA GLU A 101 -4.08 -2.57 11.62
C GLU A 101 -5.15 -1.52 11.92
N TYR A 102 -4.73 -0.33 12.40
CA TYR A 102 -5.67 0.75 12.68
C TYR A 102 -6.38 1.25 11.42
N PHE A 103 -5.66 1.43 10.32
CA PHE A 103 -6.27 1.79 9.03
C PHE A 103 -7.27 0.73 8.57
N MET A 104 -6.91 -0.54 8.66
CA MET A 104 -7.78 -1.64 8.26
C MET A 104 -9.08 -1.70 9.07
N GLN A 105 -9.04 -1.31 10.35
CA GLN A 105 -10.21 -1.30 11.23
C GLN A 105 -11.05 -0.02 11.12
N SER A 106 -10.43 1.11 10.84
CA SER A 106 -11.04 2.44 11.02
C SER A 106 -11.23 3.22 9.73
N ASN A 107 -10.45 2.96 8.67
CA ASN A 107 -10.61 3.61 7.38
C ASN A 107 -11.47 2.73 6.45
N PRO A 108 -12.70 3.17 6.08
CA PRO A 108 -13.60 2.37 5.25
C PRO A 108 -13.08 2.14 3.82
N TYR A 109 -12.08 2.90 3.40
CA TYR A 109 -11.48 2.81 2.06
C TYR A 109 -10.29 1.84 2.00
N THR A 110 -9.74 1.44 3.15
CA THR A 110 -8.62 0.48 3.18
C THR A 110 -9.13 -0.93 2.90
N ILE A 111 -8.63 -1.53 1.84
CA ILE A 111 -9.05 -2.84 1.35
C ILE A 111 -8.00 -3.92 1.57
N ALA A 112 -6.73 -3.55 1.66
CA ALA A 112 -5.65 -4.49 1.95
C ALA A 112 -4.45 -3.78 2.61
N VAL A 113 -3.66 -4.56 3.34
CA VAL A 113 -2.36 -4.17 3.92
C VAL A 113 -1.30 -5.18 3.52
N GLU A 114 -0.05 -4.72 3.39
CA GLU A 114 1.10 -5.52 2.94
C GLU A 114 0.85 -6.27 1.63
N ALA A 115 0.02 -5.70 0.74
CA ALA A 115 -0.31 -6.33 -0.53
C ALA A 115 0.93 -6.41 -1.43
N PRO A 116 1.35 -7.62 -1.85
CA PRO A 116 2.57 -7.80 -2.62
C PRO A 116 2.38 -7.34 -4.07
N VAL A 117 3.33 -6.60 -4.60
CA VAL A 117 3.47 -6.29 -6.03
C VAL A 117 4.81 -6.79 -6.52
N PHE A 118 4.84 -7.48 -7.64
CA PHE A 118 6.08 -8.09 -8.13
C PHE A 118 6.10 -8.31 -9.64
N ASP A 119 7.30 -8.49 -10.15
CA ASP A 119 7.60 -9.15 -11.41
C ASP A 119 8.86 -10.04 -11.21
N ASP A 120 9.46 -10.52 -12.28
CA ASP A 120 10.63 -11.42 -12.19
C ASP A 120 11.83 -10.78 -11.48
N ASN A 121 11.93 -9.45 -11.44
CA ASN A 121 13.10 -8.71 -10.96
C ASN A 121 12.80 -7.89 -9.68
N ILE A 122 11.56 -7.45 -9.49
CA ILE A 122 11.19 -6.52 -8.43
C ILE A 122 10.06 -7.13 -7.60
N LEU A 123 10.19 -7.00 -6.29
CA LEU A 123 9.17 -7.41 -5.35
C LEU A 123 9.05 -6.39 -4.21
N GLY A 124 7.85 -5.86 -4.00
CA GLY A 124 7.53 -4.96 -2.90
C GLY A 124 6.22 -5.36 -2.20
N ASN A 125 5.98 -4.79 -1.02
CA ASN A 125 4.70 -4.85 -0.33
C ASN A 125 4.21 -3.42 -0.17
N MET A 126 2.98 -3.16 -0.60
CA MET A 126 2.31 -1.89 -0.35
C MET A 126 1.80 -1.90 1.09
N ASP A 127 2.23 -0.95 1.91
CA ASP A 127 1.81 -0.86 3.33
C ASP A 127 0.28 -0.87 3.44
N LEU A 128 -0.37 -0.02 2.64
CA LEU A 128 -1.82 0.15 2.60
C LEU A 128 -2.29 0.32 1.16
N LEU A 129 -3.39 -0.33 0.84
CA LEU A 129 -4.07 -0.22 -0.44
C LEU A 129 -5.52 0.19 -0.19
N ASN A 130 -5.88 1.37 -0.69
CA ASN A 130 -7.22 1.93 -0.59
C ASN A 130 -7.93 1.96 -1.94
N TYR A 131 -9.25 1.94 -1.89
CA TYR A 131 -10.11 2.37 -3.00
C TYR A 131 -11.04 3.47 -2.50
N ASN A 132 -10.94 4.64 -3.11
CA ASN A 132 -11.80 5.77 -2.82
C ASN A 132 -12.98 5.81 -3.81
N PRO A 133 -14.20 5.45 -3.39
CA PRO A 133 -15.35 5.41 -4.29
C PRO A 133 -15.81 6.78 -4.76
N GLU A 134 -15.51 7.85 -4.01
CA GLU A 134 -15.91 9.22 -4.37
C GLU A 134 -15.09 9.74 -5.56
N SER A 135 -13.80 9.42 -5.60
CA SER A 135 -12.91 9.80 -6.70
C SER A 135 -12.75 8.72 -7.77
N GLY A 136 -13.14 7.48 -7.48
CA GLY A 136 -12.88 6.30 -8.31
C GLY A 136 -11.38 6.00 -8.44
N MET A 137 -10.58 6.38 -7.44
CA MET A 137 -9.12 6.21 -7.44
C MET A 137 -8.70 5.06 -6.54
N VAL A 138 -7.69 4.35 -6.98
CA VAL A 138 -6.90 3.44 -6.16
C VAL A 138 -5.77 4.24 -5.52
N GLU A 139 -5.55 4.09 -4.23
CA GLU A 139 -4.54 4.84 -3.50
C GLU A 139 -3.56 3.88 -2.84
N ILE A 140 -2.28 4.03 -3.18
CA ILE A 140 -1.18 3.32 -2.53
C ILE A 140 -0.61 4.25 -1.46
N LEU A 141 -0.64 3.80 -0.20
CA LEU A 141 -0.15 4.58 0.92
C LEU A 141 1.05 3.87 1.56
N ASP A 142 2.06 4.63 1.92
CA ASP A 142 3.30 4.14 2.52
C ASP A 142 3.61 4.95 3.78
N PHE A 143 3.61 4.29 4.93
CA PHE A 143 3.91 4.94 6.21
C PHE A 143 5.42 5.05 6.41
N LYS A 144 5.91 6.28 6.58
CA LYS A 144 7.32 6.57 6.77
C LYS A 144 7.53 7.40 8.04
N PRO A 145 8.05 6.82 9.12
CA PRO A 145 8.46 7.62 10.28
C PRO A 145 9.39 8.76 9.84
N ASN A 146 9.04 10.00 10.21
CA ASN A 146 9.71 11.21 9.73
C ASN A 146 9.62 11.41 8.20
N ALA A 147 8.45 11.30 7.63
CA ALA A 147 8.18 11.40 6.18
C ALA A 147 8.85 12.62 5.50
N HIS A 148 9.04 13.74 6.24
CA HIS A 148 9.69 14.94 5.73
C HIS A 148 11.20 14.75 5.44
N LYS A 149 11.85 13.70 5.97
CA LYS A 149 13.26 13.35 5.72
C LYS A 149 13.42 12.23 4.71
N GLU A 150 12.32 11.60 4.30
CA GLU A 150 12.36 10.42 3.45
C GLU A 150 12.73 10.79 2.00
N LYS A 151 13.73 10.13 1.44
CA LYS A 151 14.27 10.42 0.10
C LYS A 151 13.87 9.38 -0.94
N HIS A 152 13.50 8.18 -0.51
CA HIS A 152 13.25 7.04 -1.41
C HIS A 152 11.77 6.67 -1.53
N ALA A 153 10.88 7.19 -0.67
CA ALA A 153 9.47 6.85 -0.70
C ALA A 153 8.81 7.09 -2.06
N ALA A 154 9.10 8.23 -2.70
CA ALA A 154 8.54 8.53 -4.02
C ALA A 154 8.99 7.50 -5.08
N THR A 155 10.26 7.08 -5.06
CA THR A 155 10.78 6.04 -5.96
C THR A 155 10.13 4.69 -5.70
N GLN A 156 9.99 4.31 -4.44
CA GLN A 156 9.32 3.08 -4.02
C GLN A 156 7.88 3.05 -4.51
N LEU A 157 7.13 4.12 -4.30
CA LEU A 157 5.74 4.28 -4.73
C LEU A 157 5.59 4.32 -6.26
N TYR A 158 6.56 4.87 -6.98
CA TYR A 158 6.60 4.76 -8.44
C TYR A 158 6.59 3.30 -8.89
N TRP A 159 7.47 2.47 -8.35
CA TRP A 159 7.54 1.06 -8.71
C TRP A 159 6.30 0.29 -8.28
N TYR A 160 5.74 0.60 -7.12
CA TYR A 160 4.46 0.01 -6.69
C TYR A 160 3.33 0.32 -7.68
N ARG A 161 3.23 1.56 -8.12
CA ARG A 161 2.24 1.98 -9.12
C ARG A 161 2.42 1.27 -10.46
N GLU A 162 3.67 1.20 -10.95
CA GLU A 162 4.00 0.50 -12.19
C GLU A 162 3.61 -0.98 -12.13
N LEU A 163 4.00 -1.67 -11.07
CA LEU A 163 3.73 -3.10 -10.88
C LEU A 163 2.23 -3.36 -10.66
N LEU A 164 1.56 -2.59 -9.81
CA LEU A 164 0.12 -2.72 -9.60
C LEU A 164 -0.66 -2.52 -10.90
N SER A 165 -0.35 -1.47 -11.67
CA SER A 165 -0.98 -1.22 -12.95
C SER A 165 -0.77 -2.38 -13.93
N LYS A 166 0.45 -2.91 -14.01
CA LYS A 166 0.81 -4.05 -14.87
C LYS A 166 0.06 -5.33 -14.47
N GLN A 167 0.00 -5.64 -13.18
CA GLN A 167 -0.60 -6.88 -12.68
C GLN A 167 -2.13 -6.84 -12.65
N SER A 168 -2.72 -5.69 -12.33
CA SER A 168 -4.17 -5.55 -12.20
C SER A 168 -4.88 -5.13 -13.50
N GLY A 169 -4.14 -4.53 -14.45
CA GLY A 169 -4.72 -3.88 -15.63
C GLY A 169 -5.46 -2.58 -15.30
N ILE A 170 -5.26 -2.00 -14.10
CA ILE A 170 -5.78 -0.69 -13.72
C ILE A 170 -4.91 0.39 -14.39
N PRO A 171 -5.50 1.37 -15.11
CA PRO A 171 -4.73 2.45 -15.70
C PRO A 171 -3.95 3.24 -14.63
N LYS A 172 -2.71 3.61 -14.92
CA LYS A 172 -1.88 4.41 -14.01
C LYS A 172 -2.52 5.73 -13.62
N SER A 173 -3.31 6.33 -14.51
CA SER A 173 -4.07 7.56 -14.23
C SER A 173 -5.16 7.38 -13.15
N LYS A 174 -5.47 6.14 -12.78
CA LYS A 174 -6.41 5.78 -11.73
C LYS A 174 -5.73 5.31 -10.44
N ILE A 175 -4.39 5.45 -10.35
CA ILE A 175 -3.61 5.06 -9.18
C ILE A 175 -2.87 6.29 -8.67
N GLU A 176 -3.19 6.71 -7.45
CA GLU A 176 -2.52 7.76 -6.70
C GLU A 176 -1.61 7.18 -5.62
N CYS A 177 -0.53 7.89 -5.30
CA CYS A 177 0.46 7.41 -4.36
C CYS A 177 0.77 8.47 -3.31
N PHE A 178 0.80 8.05 -2.04
CA PHE A 178 1.04 8.92 -0.90
C PHE A 178 2.04 8.29 0.06
N TYR A 179 2.89 9.09 0.66
CA TYR A 179 3.64 8.69 1.85
C TYR A 179 3.41 9.69 2.98
N PHE A 180 3.38 9.20 4.21
CA PHE A 180 2.95 10.02 5.34
C PHE A 180 3.52 9.53 6.68
N ASP A 181 3.47 10.44 7.64
CA ASP A 181 3.63 10.16 9.07
C ASP A 181 2.46 10.79 9.87
N ASP A 182 2.62 10.93 11.17
CA ASP A 182 1.63 11.57 12.04
C ASP A 182 1.65 13.10 11.98
N THR A 183 2.49 13.71 11.15
CA THR A 183 2.64 15.17 11.01
C THR A 183 2.57 15.65 9.57
N ASN A 184 2.94 14.82 8.61
CA ASN A 184 3.07 15.19 7.22
C ASN A 184 2.44 14.14 6.29
N CYS A 185 1.88 14.61 5.19
CA CYS A 185 1.45 13.77 4.08
C CYS A 185 1.93 14.37 2.76
N TYR A 186 2.43 13.53 1.88
CA TYR A 186 2.97 13.89 0.58
C TYR A 186 2.31 13.05 -0.52
N LYS A 187 1.88 13.72 -1.59
CA LYS A 187 1.37 13.07 -2.81
C LYS A 187 2.49 13.06 -3.87
N VAL A 188 2.76 11.90 -4.45
CA VAL A 188 3.72 11.78 -5.55
C VAL A 188 3.04 12.19 -6.85
N LYS A 189 3.71 13.04 -7.65
CA LYS A 189 3.26 13.48 -8.99
C LYS A 189 4.00 12.69 -10.05
N PHE A 190 3.25 12.12 -11.01
CA PHE A 190 3.76 11.31 -12.10
C PHE A 190 3.46 11.95 -13.45
#